data_8ed46d77dbaf01e3af457d746986090a
#
_entry.id   8ed46d77dbaf01e3af457d746986090a
#
_cell.length_a   1.000
_cell.length_b   1.000
_cell.length_c   1.000
_cell.angle_alpha   90.00
_cell.angle_beta   90.00
_cell.angle_gamma   90.00
#
_symmetry.space_group_name_H-M   'P 1'
#
loop_
_entity.id
_entity.type
_entity.pdbx_description
1 polymer ?
#
loop_
_entity_poly.entity_id
_entity_poly.type
_entity_poly.pdbx_seq_one_letter_code
_entity_poly.pdbx_strand_id
1 'polypeptide(L)'
;MFDISQPQNGEDGDIKGFELAYQHAFRFLPAPFDNLGIQANYTYVDSSTPLVDAITGERLPLPGLSRDSYTLIGYYEDDTFSVRAAYTYRSKYLNSVGGAASGGNTYIAARGQLDASAQITLTPNLRLTLEGINLTKAIDRQYLGEPDRLTFSAQEDRRIFFGVAASF
;
A
#
# COMPACT_ATOMS: atom_id res chain seq x y z
N MET A 1 11.82 -25.96 40.55
CA MET A 1 10.58 -25.27 40.07
C MET A 1 10.58 -25.48 38.59
N PHE A 2 9.53 -26.05 38.02
CA PHE A 2 9.44 -26.27 36.58
C PHE A 2 8.54 -25.18 35.99
N ASP A 3 9.04 -24.45 35.00
CA ASP A 3 8.23 -23.49 34.22
C ASP A 3 7.46 -24.28 33.16
N ILE A 4 6.13 -24.25 33.25
CA ILE A 4 5.25 -24.87 32.27
C ILE A 4 4.66 -23.74 31.38
N SER A 5 4.92 -23.82 30.09
CA SER A 5 4.29 -22.98 29.09
C SER A 5 3.18 -23.76 28.39
N GLN A 6 1.97 -23.29 28.46
CA GLN A 6 0.80 -23.92 27.83
C GLN A 6 0.08 -22.88 26.96
N PRO A 7 -0.21 -23.18 25.66
CA PRO A 7 -1.09 -22.36 24.84
C PRO A 7 -2.50 -22.32 25.45
N GLN A 8 -3.05 -21.12 25.61
CA GLN A 8 -4.43 -20.90 26.03
C GLN A 8 -5.15 -20.06 24.97
N ASN A 9 -6.45 -20.29 24.78
CA ASN A 9 -7.27 -19.39 23.98
C ASN A 9 -7.36 -18.04 24.70
N GLY A 10 -7.07 -16.96 23.95
CA GLY A 10 -7.26 -15.62 24.44
C GLY A 10 -8.71 -15.17 24.41
N GLU A 11 -8.96 -13.94 24.81
CA GLU A 11 -10.26 -13.28 24.61
C GLU A 11 -10.50 -13.01 23.12
N ASP A 12 -11.78 -12.81 22.76
CA ASP A 12 -12.19 -12.52 21.39
C ASP A 12 -11.73 -11.13 20.94
N GLY A 13 -11.37 -11.01 19.68
CA GLY A 13 -11.12 -9.74 18.99
C GLY A 13 -12.19 -9.46 17.94
N ASP A 14 -12.45 -8.18 17.68
CA ASP A 14 -13.40 -7.72 16.67
C ASP A 14 -12.65 -7.14 15.46
N ILE A 15 -13.14 -7.46 14.24
CA ILE A 15 -12.70 -6.85 12.99
C ILE A 15 -13.94 -6.44 12.20
N LYS A 16 -13.99 -5.18 11.80
CA LYS A 16 -15.06 -4.60 10.99
C LYS A 16 -14.48 -3.78 9.85
N GLY A 17 -15.10 -3.80 8.69
CA GLY A 17 -14.60 -3.04 7.56
C GLY A 17 -15.53 -3.04 6.37
N PHE A 18 -15.13 -2.29 5.35
CA PHE A 18 -15.79 -2.29 4.05
C PHE A 18 -14.76 -2.04 2.95
N GLU A 19 -15.10 -2.46 1.76
CA GLU A 19 -14.34 -2.21 0.54
C GLU A 19 -15.21 -1.52 -0.49
N LEU A 20 -14.62 -0.54 -1.18
CA LEU A 20 -15.22 0.14 -2.31
C LEU A 20 -14.31 -0.05 -3.52
N ALA A 21 -14.90 -0.47 -4.64
CA ALA A 21 -14.21 -0.55 -5.93
C ALA A 21 -14.98 0.28 -6.95
N TYR A 22 -14.26 1.09 -7.71
CA TYR A 22 -14.80 1.90 -8.80
C TYR A 22 -13.91 1.77 -10.03
N GLN A 23 -14.55 1.59 -11.19
CA GLN A 23 -13.87 1.59 -12.47
C GLN A 23 -14.75 2.30 -13.50
N HIS A 24 -14.16 3.23 -14.25
CA HIS A 24 -14.86 3.94 -15.29
C HIS A 24 -13.95 4.29 -16.46
N ALA A 25 -14.40 4.01 -17.68
CA ALA A 25 -13.79 4.49 -18.91
C ALA A 25 -14.59 5.70 -19.41
N PHE A 26 -13.94 6.80 -19.70
CA PHE A 26 -14.59 8.08 -20.03
C PHE A 26 -15.05 8.16 -21.49
N ARG A 27 -15.72 7.12 -22.00
CA ARG A 27 -16.17 7.00 -23.39
C ARG A 27 -17.18 8.09 -23.83
N PHE A 28 -17.67 8.89 -22.89
CA PHE A 28 -18.53 10.03 -23.16
C PHE A 28 -17.76 11.30 -23.56
N LEU A 29 -16.44 11.30 -23.44
CA LEU A 29 -15.58 12.41 -23.84
C LEU A 29 -15.32 12.36 -25.36
N PRO A 30 -15.03 13.51 -26.00
CA PRO A 30 -14.60 13.52 -27.39
C PRO A 30 -13.19 12.93 -27.53
N ALA A 31 -12.92 12.30 -28.67
CA ALA A 31 -11.57 11.79 -28.99
C ALA A 31 -10.51 12.92 -28.92
N PRO A 32 -9.30 12.63 -28.41
CA PRO A 32 -8.80 11.34 -27.96
C PRO A 32 -9.08 11.02 -26.48
N PHE A 33 -9.81 11.87 -25.75
CA PHE A 33 -10.04 11.75 -24.30
C PHE A 33 -11.02 10.62 -23.93
N ASP A 34 -11.74 10.05 -24.89
CA ASP A 34 -12.61 8.87 -24.71
C ASP A 34 -11.84 7.57 -24.40
N ASN A 35 -10.51 7.60 -24.58
CA ASN A 35 -9.61 6.52 -24.21
C ASN A 35 -9.04 6.63 -22.78
N LEU A 36 -9.41 7.66 -22.04
CA LEU A 36 -9.07 7.81 -20.64
C LEU A 36 -9.96 6.94 -19.75
N GLY A 37 -9.40 6.54 -18.61
CA GLY A 37 -10.17 5.86 -17.57
C GLY A 37 -9.51 5.95 -16.20
N ILE A 38 -10.30 5.56 -15.21
CA ILE A 38 -9.89 5.53 -13.81
C ILE A 38 -10.30 4.21 -13.17
N GLN A 39 -9.46 3.71 -12.26
CA GLN A 39 -9.79 2.64 -11.33
C GLN A 39 -9.42 3.09 -9.92
N ALA A 40 -10.28 2.84 -8.97
CA ALA A 40 -10.05 3.17 -7.57
C ALA A 40 -10.54 2.04 -6.68
N ASN A 41 -9.71 1.64 -5.72
CA ASN A 41 -10.09 0.73 -4.64
C ASN A 41 -9.80 1.42 -3.33
N TYR A 42 -10.71 1.33 -2.38
CA TYR A 42 -10.53 1.79 -1.01
C TYR A 42 -10.99 0.72 -0.04
N THR A 43 -10.16 0.42 0.95
CA THR A 43 -10.46 -0.52 2.03
C THR A 43 -10.34 0.21 3.35
N TYR A 44 -11.39 0.12 4.16
CA TYR A 44 -11.39 0.53 5.55
C TYR A 44 -11.56 -0.69 6.44
N VAL A 45 -10.68 -0.85 7.44
CA VAL A 45 -10.76 -1.91 8.43
C VAL A 45 -10.47 -1.34 9.81
N ASP A 46 -11.42 -1.54 10.72
CA ASP A 46 -11.25 -1.26 12.15
C ASP A 46 -11.14 -2.58 12.91
N SER A 47 -10.21 -2.66 13.86
CA SER A 47 -9.97 -3.87 14.62
C SER A 47 -9.67 -3.55 16.09
N SER A 48 -10.14 -4.40 16.97
CA SER A 48 -9.84 -4.36 18.41
C SER A 48 -9.48 -5.76 18.87
N THR A 49 -8.35 -5.88 19.54
CA THR A 49 -7.89 -7.15 20.11
C THR A 49 -7.92 -7.10 21.64
N PRO A 50 -7.83 -8.25 22.34
CA PRO A 50 -7.63 -8.25 23.78
C PRO A 50 -6.24 -7.77 24.22
N LEU A 51 -5.33 -7.55 23.27
CA LEU A 51 -4.02 -6.96 23.57
C LEU A 51 -4.18 -5.53 24.06
N VAL A 52 -3.47 -5.17 25.12
CA VAL A 52 -3.48 -3.82 25.68
C VAL A 52 -2.10 -3.18 25.58
N ASP A 53 -2.09 -1.89 25.37
CA ASP A 53 -0.87 -1.09 25.44
C ASP A 53 -0.37 -1.10 26.90
N ALA A 54 0.87 -1.52 27.09
CA ALA A 54 1.46 -1.66 28.43
C ALA A 54 1.73 -0.31 29.14
N ILE A 55 1.62 0.81 28.39
CA ILE A 55 1.85 2.16 28.89
C ILE A 55 0.51 2.86 29.15
N THR A 56 -0.43 2.81 28.19
CA THR A 56 -1.70 3.54 28.26
C THR A 56 -2.86 2.69 28.79
N GLY A 57 -2.75 1.36 28.72
CA GLY A 57 -3.84 0.43 29.09
C GLY A 57 -4.95 0.35 28.03
N GLU A 58 -4.83 1.00 26.89
CA GLU A 58 -5.82 0.98 25.83
C GLU A 58 -5.74 -0.33 25.00
N ARG A 59 -6.90 -0.78 24.50
CA ARG A 59 -6.94 -1.93 23.58
C ARG A 59 -6.23 -1.60 22.28
N LEU A 60 -5.47 -2.56 21.77
CA LEU A 60 -4.69 -2.41 20.57
C LEU A 60 -5.42 -2.99 19.34
N PRO A 61 -5.19 -2.41 18.15
CA PRO A 61 -5.63 -3.01 16.89
C PRO A 61 -4.85 -4.27 16.59
N LEU A 62 -5.32 -5.05 15.62
CA LEU A 62 -4.60 -6.24 15.14
C LEU A 62 -3.27 -5.83 14.51
N PRO A 63 -2.13 -6.41 14.96
CA PRO A 63 -0.84 -6.16 14.35
C PRO A 63 -0.81 -6.49 12.85
N GLY A 64 -0.11 -5.67 12.06
CA GLY A 64 -0.01 -5.82 10.61
C GLY A 64 -1.18 -5.25 9.81
N LEU A 65 -2.27 -4.81 10.46
CA LEU A 65 -3.49 -4.33 9.82
C LEU A 65 -3.53 -2.79 9.80
N SER A 66 -3.52 -2.20 8.59
CA SER A 66 -3.75 -0.77 8.41
C SER A 66 -5.24 -0.48 8.36
N ARG A 67 -5.65 0.64 8.97
CA ARG A 67 -7.06 1.04 8.96
C ARG A 67 -7.54 1.47 7.59
N ASP A 68 -6.73 2.24 6.89
CA ASP A 68 -7.06 2.80 5.57
C ASP A 68 -6.02 2.37 4.55
N SER A 69 -6.47 1.83 3.42
CA SER A 69 -5.64 1.58 2.25
C SER A 69 -6.40 1.88 0.98
N TYR A 70 -5.72 2.40 -0.03
CA TYR A 70 -6.32 2.64 -1.33
C TYR A 70 -5.30 2.56 -2.46
N THR A 71 -5.84 2.24 -3.63
CA THR A 71 -5.12 2.32 -4.91
C THR A 71 -5.95 3.16 -5.87
N LEU A 72 -5.32 4.17 -6.46
CA LEU A 72 -5.90 5.02 -7.48
C LEU A 72 -5.08 4.87 -8.75
N ILE A 73 -5.75 4.53 -9.86
CA ILE A 73 -5.13 4.32 -11.15
C ILE A 73 -5.81 5.22 -12.17
N GLY A 74 -5.00 6.04 -12.86
CA GLY A 74 -5.40 6.72 -14.09
C GLY A 74 -4.73 6.05 -15.28
N TYR A 75 -5.45 5.90 -16.38
CA TYR A 75 -4.90 5.33 -17.59
C TYR A 75 -5.46 6.00 -18.86
N TYR A 76 -4.66 5.91 -19.91
CA TYR A 76 -5.03 6.18 -21.28
C TYR A 76 -4.62 4.98 -22.12
N GLU A 77 -5.49 4.51 -23.02
CA GLU A 77 -5.18 3.35 -23.87
C GLU A 77 -5.89 3.45 -25.21
N ASP A 78 -5.11 3.51 -26.29
CA ASP A 78 -5.56 3.35 -27.66
C ASP A 78 -4.77 2.26 -28.36
N ASP A 79 -4.98 2.05 -29.67
CA ASP A 79 -4.33 1.00 -30.45
C ASP A 79 -2.80 1.18 -30.57
N THR A 80 -2.30 2.39 -30.39
CA THR A 80 -0.89 2.74 -30.59
C THR A 80 -0.18 2.98 -29.26
N PHE A 81 -0.88 3.61 -28.30
CA PHE A 81 -0.27 4.16 -27.09
C PHE A 81 -1.06 3.76 -25.85
N SER A 82 -0.36 3.35 -24.81
CA SER A 82 -0.93 3.06 -23.49
C SER A 82 -0.08 3.73 -22.42
N VAL A 83 -0.73 4.45 -21.50
CA VAL A 83 -0.10 5.02 -20.30
C VAL A 83 -0.94 4.68 -19.09
N ARG A 84 -0.29 4.32 -18.00
CA ARG A 84 -0.92 4.03 -16.71
C ARG A 84 -0.10 4.64 -15.60
N ALA A 85 -0.76 5.28 -14.64
CA ALA A 85 -0.16 5.73 -13.39
C ALA A 85 -0.99 5.16 -12.24
N ALA A 86 -0.32 4.57 -11.25
CA ALA A 86 -0.94 3.94 -10.10
C ALA A 86 -0.35 4.51 -8.81
N TYR A 87 -1.19 5.10 -7.96
CA TYR A 87 -0.82 5.53 -6.63
C TYR A 87 -1.44 4.59 -5.60
N THR A 88 -0.58 3.95 -4.80
CA THR A 88 -0.98 3.05 -3.71
C THR A 88 -0.62 3.68 -2.38
N TYR A 89 -1.57 3.68 -1.45
CA TYR A 89 -1.40 4.22 -0.11
C TYR A 89 -1.83 3.20 0.95
N ARG A 90 -1.12 3.22 2.07
CA ARG A 90 -1.43 2.46 3.26
C ARG A 90 -1.21 3.34 4.49
N SER A 91 -2.20 3.44 5.39
CA SER A 91 -2.07 4.18 6.64
C SER A 91 -1.13 3.48 7.63
N LYS A 92 -0.70 4.19 8.65
CA LYS A 92 0.10 3.60 9.74
C LYS A 92 -0.59 2.39 10.35
N TYR A 93 0.20 1.46 10.88
CA TYR A 93 -0.31 0.29 11.59
C TYR A 93 0.61 -0.17 12.71
N LEU A 94 0.03 -0.87 13.68
CA LEU A 94 0.77 -1.56 14.72
C LEU A 94 1.56 -2.72 14.10
N ASN A 95 2.87 -2.73 14.27
CA ASN A 95 3.73 -3.80 13.78
C ASN A 95 3.92 -4.91 14.83
N SER A 96 4.25 -4.51 16.04
CA SER A 96 4.41 -5.45 17.16
C SER A 96 4.05 -4.79 18.47
N VAL A 97 3.53 -5.62 19.39
CA VAL A 97 3.23 -5.23 20.75
C VAL A 97 4.48 -5.36 21.60
N GLY A 98 4.85 -4.30 22.29
CA GLY A 98 5.98 -4.25 23.21
C GLY A 98 5.52 -3.98 24.65
N GLY A 99 6.34 -4.41 25.61
CA GLY A 99 6.10 -4.10 27.02
C GLY A 99 6.61 -2.71 27.40
N ALA A 100 6.20 -2.22 28.57
CA ALA A 100 6.67 -0.93 29.11
C ALA A 100 8.22 -0.87 29.23
N ALA A 101 8.85 -1.98 29.58
CA ALA A 101 10.30 -2.08 29.69
C ALA A 101 11.03 -1.95 28.34
N SER A 102 10.40 -2.32 27.22
CA SER A 102 10.94 -2.14 25.85
C SER A 102 10.61 -0.77 25.26
N GLY A 103 9.89 0.08 25.98
CA GLY A 103 9.50 1.42 25.54
C GLY A 103 8.21 1.49 24.76
N GLY A 104 7.43 0.42 24.75
CA GLY A 104 6.08 0.37 24.15
C GLY A 104 6.01 -0.36 22.81
N ASN A 105 4.96 -0.08 22.07
CA ASN A 105 4.61 -0.74 20.81
C ASN A 105 5.40 -0.19 19.63
N THR A 106 5.63 -1.03 18.63
CA THR A 106 6.28 -0.63 17.38
C THR A 106 5.24 -0.42 16.30
N TYR A 107 5.37 0.68 15.57
CA TYR A 107 4.48 1.06 14.47
C TYR A 107 5.25 1.21 13.16
N ILE A 108 4.59 0.88 12.06
CA ILE A 108 5.03 1.26 10.72
C ILE A 108 4.27 2.51 10.31
N ALA A 109 4.98 3.53 9.84
CA ALA A 109 4.38 4.78 9.38
C ALA A 109 3.55 4.59 8.11
N ALA A 110 2.64 5.54 7.85
CA ALA A 110 1.92 5.58 6.59
C ALA A 110 2.88 5.71 5.41
N ARG A 111 2.53 5.06 4.29
CA ARG A 111 3.34 5.06 3.07
C ARG A 111 2.46 5.21 1.84
N GLY A 112 2.92 6.06 0.90
CA GLY A 112 2.33 6.20 -0.43
C GLY A 112 3.40 6.05 -1.51
N GLN A 113 3.08 5.33 -2.57
CA GLN A 113 3.98 5.05 -3.69
C GLN A 113 3.28 5.32 -5.01
N LEU A 114 3.98 5.98 -5.93
CA LEU A 114 3.55 6.17 -7.31
C LEU A 114 4.38 5.31 -8.24
N ASP A 115 3.71 4.52 -9.05
CA ASP A 115 4.27 3.75 -10.15
C ASP A 115 3.62 4.21 -11.46
N ALA A 116 4.36 4.16 -12.56
CA ALA A 116 3.82 4.51 -13.87
C ALA A 116 4.42 3.63 -14.96
N SER A 117 3.64 3.39 -16.00
CA SER A 117 4.11 2.70 -17.21
C SER A 117 3.58 3.38 -18.45
N ALA A 118 4.38 3.34 -19.52
CA ALA A 118 4.01 3.78 -20.86
C ALA A 118 4.44 2.73 -21.87
N GLN A 119 3.62 2.56 -22.89
CA GLN A 119 3.89 1.63 -23.99
C GLN A 119 3.51 2.30 -25.29
N ILE A 120 4.32 2.07 -26.34
CA ILE A 120 4.01 2.47 -27.71
C ILE A 120 4.23 1.29 -28.66
N THR A 121 3.23 1.02 -29.51
CA THR A 121 3.29 0.05 -30.59
C THR A 121 3.72 0.75 -31.87
N LEU A 122 4.97 0.62 -32.27
CA LEU A 122 5.54 1.27 -33.45
C LEU A 122 5.13 0.55 -34.75
N THR A 123 5.08 -0.76 -34.71
CA THR A 123 4.60 -1.63 -35.81
C THR A 123 3.88 -2.82 -35.18
N PRO A 124 3.12 -3.64 -35.96
CA PRO A 124 2.49 -4.85 -35.43
C PRO A 124 3.48 -5.80 -34.71
N ASN A 125 4.75 -5.72 -35.07
CA ASN A 125 5.79 -6.58 -34.56
C ASN A 125 6.80 -5.91 -33.63
N LEU A 126 6.66 -4.60 -33.35
CA LEU A 126 7.62 -3.84 -32.54
C LEU A 126 6.90 -2.97 -31.51
N ARG A 127 7.21 -3.20 -30.24
CA ARG A 127 6.67 -2.47 -29.09
C ARG A 127 7.79 -1.98 -28.18
N LEU A 128 7.68 -0.74 -27.72
CA LEU A 128 8.56 -0.18 -26.70
C LEU A 128 7.78 0.01 -25.40
N THR A 129 8.44 -0.20 -24.26
CA THR A 129 7.88 0.02 -22.92
C THR A 129 8.83 0.85 -22.09
N LEU A 130 8.25 1.69 -21.24
CA LEU A 130 8.94 2.45 -20.20
C LEU A 130 8.18 2.26 -18.90
N GLU A 131 8.87 1.83 -17.85
CA GLU A 131 8.28 1.62 -16.53
C GLU A 131 9.05 2.39 -15.47
N GLY A 132 8.33 3.04 -14.58
CA GLY A 132 8.87 3.73 -13.42
C GLY A 132 8.24 3.20 -12.14
N ILE A 133 9.05 2.66 -11.25
CA ILE A 133 8.62 2.14 -9.96
C ILE A 133 9.12 3.07 -8.85
N ASN A 134 8.27 3.32 -7.88
CA ASN A 134 8.55 4.17 -6.72
C ASN A 134 8.99 5.60 -7.11
N LEU A 135 8.25 6.23 -8.02
CA LEU A 135 8.57 7.57 -8.54
C LEU A 135 8.55 8.65 -7.44
N THR A 136 7.82 8.42 -6.36
CA THR A 136 7.75 9.29 -5.17
C THR A 136 8.91 9.12 -4.19
N LYS A 137 9.79 8.10 -4.40
CA LYS A 137 10.84 7.74 -3.44
C LYS A 137 10.29 7.51 -2.03
N ALA A 138 9.25 6.69 -1.93
CA ALA A 138 8.59 6.40 -0.67
C ALA A 138 9.58 5.89 0.38
N ILE A 139 9.40 6.33 1.62
CA ILE A 139 10.27 6.01 2.74
C ILE A 139 9.53 5.05 3.67
N ASP A 140 10.14 3.92 3.97
CA ASP A 140 9.67 3.01 5.01
C ASP A 140 10.23 3.48 6.36
N ARG A 141 9.35 3.75 7.32
CA ARG A 141 9.71 4.20 8.65
C ARG A 141 9.04 3.33 9.69
N GLN A 142 9.83 2.93 10.68
CA GLN A 142 9.36 2.27 11.88
C GLN A 142 9.70 3.13 13.09
N TYR A 143 8.80 3.20 14.06
CA TYR A 143 9.00 3.99 15.26
C TYR A 143 8.42 3.27 16.48
N LEU A 144 8.90 3.66 17.66
CA LEU A 144 8.53 3.07 18.94
C LEU A 144 7.63 4.05 19.72
N GLY A 145 6.35 3.72 19.83
CA GLY A 145 5.35 4.57 20.49
C GLY A 145 5.03 5.83 19.68
N GLU A 146 5.91 6.81 19.73
CA GLU A 146 5.73 8.13 19.09
C GLU A 146 6.54 8.26 17.79
N PRO A 147 6.03 8.99 16.77
CA PRO A 147 6.64 9.09 15.44
C PRO A 147 8.05 9.69 15.39
N ASP A 148 8.46 10.45 16.40
CA ASP A 148 9.81 11.01 16.54
C ASP A 148 10.84 10.01 17.05
N ARG A 149 10.40 8.88 17.61
CA ARG A 149 11.26 7.80 18.10
C ARG A 149 11.51 6.74 17.03
N LEU A 150 12.17 7.13 15.95
CA LEU A 150 12.47 6.23 14.83
C LEU A 150 13.40 5.10 15.28
N THR A 151 13.02 3.86 14.95
CA THR A 151 13.82 2.64 15.13
C THR A 151 14.39 2.12 13.81
N PHE A 152 13.74 2.46 12.70
CA PHE A 152 14.19 2.09 11.37
C PHE A 152 13.71 3.11 10.35
N SER A 153 14.56 3.41 9.37
CA SER A 153 14.19 4.19 8.19
C SER A 153 14.97 3.68 6.98
N ALA A 154 14.24 3.32 5.92
CA ALA A 154 14.82 2.93 4.66
C ALA A 154 14.14 3.68 3.52
N GLN A 155 14.92 4.20 2.59
CA GLN A 155 14.43 4.82 1.38
C GLN A 155 14.89 4.00 0.18
N GLU A 156 13.94 3.44 -0.54
CA GLU A 156 14.21 2.85 -1.85
C GLU A 156 14.23 3.93 -2.92
N ASP A 157 15.21 3.89 -3.81
CA ASP A 157 15.25 4.79 -4.94
C ASP A 157 14.20 4.40 -6.00
N ARG A 158 13.88 5.38 -6.87
CA ARG A 158 13.07 5.10 -8.04
C ARG A 158 13.82 4.17 -8.99
N ARG A 159 13.11 3.24 -9.59
CA ARG A 159 13.64 2.35 -10.62
C ARG A 159 12.96 2.67 -11.94
N ILE A 160 13.75 2.76 -13.00
CA ILE A 160 13.24 3.01 -14.35
C ILE A 160 13.73 1.88 -15.25
N PHE A 161 12.79 1.28 -15.98
CA PHE A 161 13.06 0.20 -16.92
C PHE A 161 12.63 0.62 -18.31
N PHE A 162 13.43 0.25 -19.29
CA PHE A 162 13.12 0.36 -20.71
C PHE A 162 13.10 -1.03 -21.33
N GLY A 163 12.05 -1.32 -22.07
CA GLY A 163 11.87 -2.62 -22.73
C GLY A 163 11.58 -2.47 -24.23
N VAL A 164 12.04 -3.45 -24.99
CA VAL A 164 11.75 -3.62 -26.42
C VAL A 164 11.25 -5.03 -26.64
N ALA A 165 10.07 -5.18 -27.23
CA ALA A 165 9.53 -6.47 -27.67
C ALA A 165 9.41 -6.48 -29.19
N ALA A 166 10.03 -7.49 -29.83
CA ALA A 166 9.95 -7.73 -31.28
C ALA A 166 9.50 -9.17 -31.55
N SER A 167 8.58 -9.34 -32.48
CA SER A 167 8.14 -10.65 -33.00
C SER A 167 8.50 -10.77 -34.50
N PHE A 168 8.94 -11.96 -34.95
CA PHE A 168 9.38 -12.25 -36.31
C PHE A 168 8.50 -13.31 -36.93
#